data_c3f4f65b2ef7d2e41ed54ef348c3dd29
#
_entry.id   c3f4f65b2ef7d2e41ed54ef348c3dd29
#
_cell.length_a   1.000
_cell.length_b   1.000
_cell.length_c   1.000
_cell.angle_alpha   90.00
_cell.angle_beta   90.00
_cell.angle_gamma   90.00
#
_symmetry.space_group_name_H-M   'P 1'
#
loop_
_entity.id
_entity.type
_entity.pdbx_description
1 polymer ?
#
loop_
_entity_poly.entity_id
_entity_poly.type
_entity_poly.pdbx_seq_one_letter_code
_entity_poly.pdbx_strand_id
1 'polypeptide(L)'
;MATRKTGTILLGGRECKNKNPRQSIKNRFALLTEERRATGIFSILNIRENTVISSLKKHKRFGFVLSSKSMKADTQWSIDAMHTKTPSQETKIRALSGGNQQKVIIGRWLLTDPEVLLLDEPTRGIDVGAKYEIYQLILDLANRGKTVLMVSSEMPELLGVCDRILVMSGGQLAGEVDAKTATQEDIMRLAAKYV
;
A
#
# COMPACT_ATOMS: atom_id res chain seq x y z
N MET A 1 -16.67 10.31 2.24
CA MET A 1 -16.21 9.21 1.38
C MET A 1 -16.94 9.32 0.05
N ALA A 2 -16.23 9.50 -1.06
CA ALA A 2 -16.88 9.60 -2.37
C ALA A 2 -17.44 8.25 -2.81
N THR A 3 -18.68 8.20 -3.26
CA THR A 3 -19.32 6.98 -3.76
C THR A 3 -19.13 6.90 -5.26
N ARG A 4 -18.63 5.75 -5.76
CA ARG A 4 -18.53 5.51 -7.21
C ARG A 4 -19.92 5.62 -7.85
N LYS A 5 -20.06 6.53 -8.83
CA LYS A 5 -21.32 6.74 -9.54
C LYS A 5 -21.52 5.74 -10.68
N THR A 6 -20.46 5.44 -11.44
CA THR A 6 -20.49 4.59 -12.64
C THR A 6 -19.21 3.75 -12.74
N GLY A 7 -19.16 2.86 -13.72
CA GLY A 7 -18.00 2.03 -14.05
C GLY A 7 -18.02 0.66 -13.38
N THR A 8 -17.15 -0.24 -13.85
CA THR A 8 -17.03 -1.64 -13.39
C THR A 8 -15.60 -1.93 -12.98
N ILE A 9 -15.39 -2.69 -11.91
CA ILE A 9 -14.07 -3.20 -11.51
C ILE A 9 -14.06 -4.69 -11.83
N LEU A 10 -13.08 -5.11 -12.63
CA LEU A 10 -12.85 -6.52 -12.95
C LEU A 10 -11.55 -6.98 -12.28
N LEU A 11 -11.57 -8.13 -11.64
CA LEU A 11 -10.39 -8.82 -11.12
C LEU A 11 -10.38 -10.24 -11.66
N GLY A 12 -9.35 -10.61 -12.42
CA GLY A 12 -9.29 -11.90 -13.09
C GLY A 12 -10.51 -12.16 -14.01
N GLY A 13 -11.01 -11.16 -14.71
CA GLY A 13 -12.18 -11.21 -15.59
C GLY A 13 -13.53 -11.24 -14.87
N ARG A 14 -13.56 -11.23 -13.52
CA ARG A 14 -14.80 -11.25 -12.73
C ARG A 14 -15.11 -9.89 -12.12
N GLU A 15 -16.38 -9.50 -12.15
CA GLU A 15 -16.79 -8.22 -11.55
C GLU A 15 -16.66 -8.25 -10.03
N CYS A 16 -15.96 -7.23 -9.49
CA CYS A 16 -15.79 -7.00 -8.06
C CYS A 16 -16.65 -5.83 -7.59
N LYS A 17 -17.53 -6.10 -6.62
CA LYS A 17 -18.34 -5.04 -5.95
C LYS A 17 -17.69 -4.70 -4.62
N ASN A 18 -17.01 -3.55 -4.56
CA ASN A 18 -16.31 -3.06 -3.37
C ASN A 18 -17.13 -1.93 -2.70
N LYS A 19 -18.27 -2.30 -2.07
CA LYS A 19 -19.19 -1.34 -1.43
C LYS A 19 -18.71 -0.80 -0.09
N ASN A 20 -17.79 -1.50 0.56
CA ASN A 20 -17.21 -1.14 1.87
C ASN A 20 -15.84 -1.80 2.06
N PRO A 21 -15.03 -1.33 3.05
CA PRO A 21 -13.69 -1.87 3.30
C PRO A 21 -13.64 -3.38 3.53
N ARG A 22 -14.64 -3.96 4.22
CA ARG A 22 -14.69 -5.41 4.46
C ARG A 22 -14.82 -6.22 3.17
N GLN A 23 -15.63 -5.73 2.23
CA GLN A 23 -15.75 -6.36 0.90
C GLN A 23 -14.46 -6.20 0.10
N SER A 24 -13.82 -5.03 0.14
CA SER A 24 -12.54 -4.80 -0.55
C SER A 24 -11.47 -5.77 -0.04
N ILE A 25 -11.33 -5.94 1.27
CA ILE A 25 -10.39 -6.91 1.85
C ILE A 25 -10.76 -8.35 1.44
N LYS A 26 -12.05 -8.72 1.46
CA LYS A 26 -12.52 -10.04 1.01
C LYS A 26 -12.20 -10.27 -0.47
N ASN A 27 -12.30 -9.24 -1.28
CA ASN A 27 -11.96 -9.24 -2.71
C ASN A 27 -10.45 -9.04 -2.96
N ARG A 28 -9.61 -9.18 -1.90
CA ARG A 28 -8.15 -9.16 -1.96
C ARG A 28 -7.57 -7.82 -2.41
N PHE A 29 -8.22 -6.71 -2.02
CA PHE A 29 -7.68 -5.36 -2.17
C PHE A 29 -7.05 -4.89 -0.86
N ALA A 30 -5.91 -4.23 -0.96
CA ALA A 30 -5.26 -3.50 0.12
C ALA A 30 -5.16 -2.02 -0.25
N LEU A 31 -5.23 -1.13 0.74
CA LEU A 31 -5.10 0.30 0.56
C LEU A 31 -4.13 0.89 1.57
N LEU A 32 -3.07 1.49 1.07
CA LEU A 32 -2.18 2.35 1.83
C LEU A 32 -2.59 3.79 1.53
N THR A 33 -2.84 4.57 2.58
CA THR A 33 -3.33 5.95 2.48
C THR A 33 -2.18 6.94 2.63
N GLU A 34 -2.30 8.10 2.00
CA GLU A 34 -1.34 9.20 2.05
C GLU A 34 -0.99 9.61 3.49
N GLU A 35 -2.02 9.86 4.32
CA GLU A 35 -1.87 10.34 5.70
C GLU A 35 -1.52 9.18 6.67
N ARG A 36 -0.27 8.70 6.60
CA ARG A 36 0.22 7.58 7.42
C ARG A 36 -0.12 7.73 8.90
N ARG A 37 0.14 8.91 9.50
CA ARG A 37 -0.05 9.13 10.95
C ARG A 37 -1.51 9.21 11.35
N ALA A 38 -2.36 9.76 10.50
CA ALA A 38 -3.77 9.94 10.79
C ALA A 38 -4.60 8.70 10.51
N THR A 39 -4.30 7.97 9.42
CA THR A 39 -5.15 6.88 8.93
C THR A 39 -4.43 5.55 8.78
N GLY A 40 -3.10 5.55 8.74
CA GLY A 40 -2.29 4.35 8.48
C GLY A 40 -1.89 3.59 9.74
N ILE A 41 -1.59 4.26 10.86
CA ILE A 41 -1.06 3.64 12.08
C ILE A 41 -1.94 3.93 13.32
N PHE A 42 -1.90 2.99 14.26
CA PHE A 42 -2.41 3.18 15.61
C PHE A 42 -1.23 3.54 16.52
N SER A 43 -0.96 4.83 16.67
CA SER A 43 0.28 5.38 17.24
C SER A 43 0.57 4.92 18.68
N ILE A 44 -0.46 4.63 19.47
CA ILE A 44 -0.39 4.15 20.85
C ILE A 44 -0.12 2.65 20.95
N LEU A 45 -0.35 1.88 19.87
CA LEU A 45 -0.14 0.44 19.82
C LEU A 45 1.31 0.10 19.43
N ASN A 46 1.73 -1.13 19.77
CA ASN A 46 3.03 -1.64 19.38
C ASN A 46 3.03 -2.14 17.92
N ILE A 47 4.20 -2.57 17.43
CA ILE A 47 4.37 -3.06 16.06
C ILE A 47 3.51 -4.30 15.83
N ARG A 48 3.50 -5.27 16.75
CA ARG A 48 2.72 -6.49 16.63
C ARG A 48 1.23 -6.18 16.44
N GLU A 49 0.67 -5.35 17.29
CA GLU A 49 -0.74 -4.96 17.23
C GLU A 49 -1.05 -4.25 15.90
N ASN A 50 -0.18 -3.32 15.49
CA ASN A 50 -0.31 -2.64 14.20
C ASN A 50 -0.22 -3.60 13.01
N THR A 51 0.65 -4.59 13.06
CA THR A 51 0.87 -5.54 11.96
C THR A 51 -0.32 -6.47 11.75
N VAL A 52 -0.90 -7.02 12.84
CA VAL A 52 -1.92 -8.08 12.72
C VAL A 52 -3.36 -7.58 12.65
N ILE A 53 -3.61 -6.28 12.87
CA ILE A 53 -4.97 -5.76 13.05
C ILE A 53 -5.90 -6.03 11.85
N SER A 54 -5.37 -5.99 10.63
CA SER A 54 -6.15 -6.29 9.40
C SER A 54 -6.42 -7.78 9.22
N SER A 55 -5.66 -8.65 9.89
CA SER A 55 -5.74 -10.11 9.79
C SER A 55 -6.18 -10.80 11.09
N LEU A 56 -6.70 -10.07 12.09
CA LEU A 56 -7.04 -10.60 13.43
C LEU A 56 -7.89 -11.88 13.41
N LYS A 57 -8.72 -12.07 12.38
CA LYS A 57 -9.54 -13.28 12.25
C LYS A 57 -8.69 -14.56 12.11
N LYS A 58 -7.49 -14.47 11.49
CA LYS A 58 -6.56 -15.60 11.33
C LYS A 58 -5.99 -16.06 12.67
N HIS A 59 -5.94 -15.17 13.65
CA HIS A 59 -5.32 -15.43 14.97
C HIS A 59 -6.31 -15.90 16.03
N LYS A 60 -7.59 -16.05 15.69
CA LYS A 60 -8.61 -16.52 16.62
C LYS A 60 -8.49 -18.02 16.87
N ARG A 61 -8.52 -18.40 18.16
CA ARG A 61 -8.71 -19.77 18.62
C ARG A 61 -10.06 -19.86 19.31
N PHE A 62 -10.78 -20.96 19.14
CA PHE A 62 -12.13 -21.16 19.71
C PHE A 62 -13.11 -20.02 19.41
N GLY A 63 -12.89 -19.27 18.29
CA GLY A 63 -13.79 -18.20 17.85
C GLY A 63 -13.61 -16.83 18.52
N PHE A 64 -13.05 -16.74 19.72
CA PHE A 64 -12.99 -15.50 20.50
C PHE A 64 -11.64 -15.19 21.16
N VAL A 65 -10.76 -16.15 21.36
CA VAL A 65 -9.44 -15.93 21.99
C VAL A 65 -8.39 -15.68 20.90
N LEU A 66 -7.57 -14.62 21.07
CA LEU A 66 -6.45 -14.35 20.16
C LEU A 66 -5.21 -15.16 20.57
N SER A 67 -4.59 -15.84 19.61
CA SER A 67 -3.36 -16.58 19.81
C SER A 67 -2.13 -15.65 19.76
N SER A 68 -1.56 -15.35 20.90
CA SER A 68 -0.31 -14.55 20.97
C SER A 68 0.83 -15.19 20.17
N LYS A 69 0.95 -16.54 20.19
CA LYS A 69 1.96 -17.27 19.42
C LYS A 69 1.82 -17.03 17.92
N SER A 70 0.60 -17.12 17.36
CA SER A 70 0.33 -16.89 15.94
C SER A 70 0.58 -15.42 15.56
N MET A 71 0.15 -14.47 16.39
CA MET A 71 0.39 -13.04 16.16
C MET A 71 1.88 -12.72 16.15
N LYS A 72 2.68 -13.29 17.07
CA LYS A 72 4.13 -13.12 17.11
C LYS A 72 4.80 -13.66 15.85
N ALA A 73 4.39 -14.84 15.38
CA ALA A 73 4.95 -15.48 14.20
C ALA A 73 4.71 -14.64 12.93
N ASP A 74 3.47 -14.20 12.70
CA ASP A 74 3.12 -13.38 11.55
C ASP A 74 3.79 -12.00 11.60
N THR A 75 3.94 -11.42 12.80
CA THR A 75 4.67 -10.16 12.97
C THR A 75 6.15 -10.33 12.65
N GLN A 76 6.77 -11.42 13.11
CA GLN A 76 8.18 -11.68 12.78
C GLN A 76 8.36 -11.85 11.29
N TRP A 77 7.51 -12.65 10.64
CA TRP A 77 7.52 -12.76 9.18
C TRP A 77 7.42 -11.39 8.50
N SER A 78 6.52 -10.52 8.97
CA SER A 78 6.37 -9.17 8.40
C SER A 78 7.62 -8.31 8.60
N ILE A 79 8.24 -8.35 9.79
CA ILE A 79 9.48 -7.64 10.07
C ILE A 79 10.61 -8.08 9.14
N ASP A 80 10.76 -9.40 8.97
CA ASP A 80 11.81 -9.99 8.15
C ASP A 80 11.58 -9.71 6.65
N ALA A 81 10.35 -9.93 6.17
CA ALA A 81 9.97 -9.73 4.77
C ALA A 81 10.05 -8.27 4.33
N MET A 82 9.80 -7.32 5.25
CA MET A 82 9.84 -5.88 4.99
C MET A 82 11.19 -5.25 5.38
N HIS A 83 12.13 -6.04 5.91
CA HIS A 83 13.38 -5.53 6.48
C HIS A 83 13.15 -4.33 7.43
N THR A 84 12.15 -4.47 8.33
CA THR A 84 11.77 -3.41 9.26
C THR A 84 12.79 -3.31 10.39
N LYS A 85 13.45 -2.16 10.52
CA LYS A 85 14.44 -1.92 11.59
C LYS A 85 13.72 -1.60 12.90
N THR A 86 13.74 -2.52 13.84
CA THR A 86 13.13 -2.38 15.18
C THR A 86 13.84 -3.22 16.22
N PRO A 87 13.94 -2.74 17.49
CA PRO A 87 14.47 -3.55 18.60
C PRO A 87 13.60 -4.76 18.95
N SER A 88 12.28 -4.64 18.84
CA SER A 88 11.35 -5.72 19.16
C SER A 88 9.96 -5.47 18.57
N GLN A 89 9.12 -6.50 18.55
CA GLN A 89 7.71 -6.42 18.17
C GLN A 89 6.86 -5.60 19.15
N GLU A 90 7.31 -5.44 20.39
CA GLU A 90 6.63 -4.69 21.45
C GLU A 90 6.93 -3.19 21.39
N THR A 91 7.87 -2.76 20.56
CA THR A 91 8.20 -1.34 20.34
C THR A 91 6.97 -0.60 19.86
N LYS A 92 6.67 0.56 20.47
CA LYS A 92 5.55 1.41 20.03
C LYS A 92 5.84 1.92 18.61
N ILE A 93 4.86 1.82 17.70
CA ILE A 93 5.06 2.16 16.29
C ILE A 93 5.49 3.62 16.10
N ARG A 94 5.07 4.53 16.97
CA ARG A 94 5.47 5.94 16.95
C ARG A 94 6.97 6.18 17.15
N ALA A 95 7.68 5.21 17.73
CA ALA A 95 9.13 5.30 17.96
C ALA A 95 9.95 4.95 16.70
N LEU A 96 9.32 4.40 15.66
CA LEU A 96 9.98 4.08 14.42
C LEU A 96 10.12 5.31 13.51
N SER A 97 11.14 5.29 12.64
CA SER A 97 11.25 6.24 11.52
C SER A 97 10.06 6.10 10.56
N GLY A 98 9.83 7.15 9.76
CA GLY A 98 8.74 7.15 8.77
C GLY A 98 8.77 5.96 7.83
N GLY A 99 9.94 5.62 7.31
CA GLY A 99 10.11 4.45 6.42
C GLY A 99 9.80 3.13 7.10
N ASN A 100 10.22 2.93 8.36
CA ASN A 100 9.89 1.71 9.09
C ASN A 100 8.40 1.63 9.47
N GLN A 101 7.75 2.76 9.79
CA GLN A 101 6.29 2.79 9.95
C GLN A 101 5.57 2.36 8.68
N GLN A 102 6.02 2.85 7.52
CA GLN A 102 5.45 2.50 6.21
C GLN A 102 5.58 1.00 5.92
N LYS A 103 6.75 0.43 6.19
CA LYS A 103 7.02 -1.01 6.06
C LYS A 103 6.08 -1.85 6.93
N VAL A 104 5.80 -1.41 8.16
CA VAL A 104 4.82 -2.08 9.04
C VAL A 104 3.41 -2.03 8.43
N ILE A 105 3.00 -0.92 7.80
CA ILE A 105 1.69 -0.81 7.15
C ILE A 105 1.61 -1.73 5.93
N ILE A 106 2.65 -1.76 5.09
CA ILE A 106 2.69 -2.65 3.92
C ILE A 106 2.65 -4.11 4.38
N GLY A 107 3.48 -4.49 5.36
CA GLY A 107 3.50 -5.83 5.93
C GLY A 107 2.16 -6.26 6.53
N ARG A 108 1.43 -5.35 7.22
CA ARG A 108 0.05 -5.56 7.67
C ARG A 108 -0.86 -6.00 6.54
N TRP A 109 -0.77 -5.32 5.40
CA TRP A 109 -1.63 -5.64 4.26
C TRP A 109 -1.22 -6.95 3.61
N LEU A 110 0.07 -7.25 3.49
CA LEU A 110 0.54 -8.51 2.92
C LEU A 110 0.06 -9.74 3.73
N LEU A 111 -0.15 -9.61 5.04
CA LEU A 111 -0.78 -10.67 5.85
C LEU A 111 -2.22 -10.99 5.43
N THR A 112 -2.89 -10.11 4.69
CA THR A 112 -4.22 -10.38 4.13
C THR A 112 -4.17 -11.05 2.75
N ASP A 113 -2.96 -11.30 2.22
CA ASP A 113 -2.69 -11.86 0.90
C ASP A 113 -3.45 -11.14 -0.24
N PRO A 114 -3.20 -9.83 -0.44
CA PRO A 114 -3.90 -9.07 -1.47
C PRO A 114 -3.46 -9.48 -2.87
N GLU A 115 -4.37 -9.34 -3.85
CA GLU A 115 -4.06 -9.39 -5.28
C GLU A 115 -3.77 -7.99 -5.83
N VAL A 116 -4.45 -6.98 -5.25
CA VAL A 116 -4.35 -5.59 -5.69
C VAL A 116 -3.93 -4.71 -4.51
N LEU A 117 -2.84 -3.98 -4.69
CA LEU A 117 -2.37 -2.97 -3.75
C LEU A 117 -2.60 -1.58 -4.35
N LEU A 118 -3.37 -0.78 -3.63
CA LEU A 118 -3.58 0.64 -3.91
C LEU A 118 -2.66 1.43 -2.98
N LEU A 119 -1.69 2.12 -3.53
CA LEU A 119 -0.65 2.84 -2.79
C LEU A 119 -0.80 4.33 -3.08
N ASP A 120 -1.28 5.08 -2.11
CA ASP A 120 -1.47 6.53 -2.20
C ASP A 120 -0.30 7.23 -1.52
N GLU A 121 0.54 7.90 -2.30
CA GLU A 121 1.78 8.59 -1.88
C GLU A 121 2.66 7.72 -0.95
N PRO A 122 3.08 6.52 -1.39
CA PRO A 122 3.69 5.52 -0.51
C PRO A 122 5.02 5.95 0.12
N THR A 123 5.67 6.96 -0.44
CA THR A 123 6.99 7.44 -0.01
C THR A 123 6.97 8.86 0.55
N ARG A 124 5.79 9.47 0.68
CA ARG A 124 5.66 10.83 1.19
C ARG A 124 6.18 10.98 2.62
N GLY A 125 7.05 11.96 2.82
CA GLY A 125 7.65 12.24 4.13
C GLY A 125 8.58 11.15 4.65
N ILE A 126 9.25 10.43 3.73
CA ILE A 126 10.24 9.39 4.00
C ILE A 126 11.59 9.85 3.46
N ASP A 127 12.66 9.49 4.17
CA ASP A 127 14.02 9.77 3.71
C ASP A 127 14.41 8.98 2.47
N VAL A 128 15.39 9.49 1.69
CA VAL A 128 15.78 8.97 0.38
C VAL A 128 16.18 7.49 0.43
N GLY A 129 16.92 7.08 1.47
CA GLY A 129 17.36 5.70 1.61
C GLY A 129 16.18 4.75 1.84
N ALA A 130 15.22 5.14 2.68
CA ALA A 130 14.03 4.35 2.94
C ALA A 130 13.05 4.35 1.75
N LYS A 131 12.99 5.43 0.94
CA LYS A 131 12.22 5.43 -0.32
C LYS A 131 12.69 4.32 -1.26
N TYR A 132 14.02 4.21 -1.46
CA TYR A 132 14.59 3.17 -2.32
C TYR A 132 14.19 1.75 -1.86
N GLU A 133 14.24 1.49 -0.55
CA GLU A 133 13.82 0.20 0.01
C GLU A 133 12.31 -0.09 -0.27
N ILE A 134 11.46 0.94 -0.26
CA ILE A 134 10.04 0.81 -0.61
C ILE A 134 9.84 0.56 -2.10
N TYR A 135 10.61 1.20 -2.98
CA TYR A 135 10.54 0.95 -4.43
C TYR A 135 10.92 -0.51 -4.74
N GLN A 136 12.01 -1.02 -4.16
CA GLN A 136 12.39 -2.42 -4.33
C GLN A 136 11.27 -3.37 -3.89
N LEU A 137 10.62 -3.07 -2.77
CA LEU A 137 9.49 -3.85 -2.28
C LEU A 137 8.31 -3.84 -3.26
N ILE A 138 7.97 -2.66 -3.83
CA ILE A 138 6.89 -2.53 -4.81
C ILE A 138 7.21 -3.34 -6.07
N LEU A 139 8.43 -3.25 -6.59
CA LEU A 139 8.90 -4.01 -7.74
C LEU A 139 8.87 -5.51 -7.47
N ASP A 140 9.31 -5.96 -6.30
CA ASP A 140 9.25 -7.38 -5.91
C ASP A 140 7.82 -7.91 -5.85
N LEU A 141 6.87 -7.11 -5.34
CA LEU A 141 5.46 -7.50 -5.32
C LEU A 141 4.88 -7.61 -6.74
N ALA A 142 5.18 -6.67 -7.62
CA ALA A 142 4.77 -6.71 -9.03
C ALA A 142 5.37 -7.94 -9.74
N ASN A 143 6.65 -8.24 -9.54
CA ASN A 143 7.33 -9.41 -10.10
C ASN A 143 6.74 -10.74 -9.60
N ARG A 144 6.14 -10.76 -8.41
CA ARG A 144 5.39 -11.92 -7.87
C ARG A 144 3.93 -11.97 -8.38
N GLY A 145 3.57 -11.16 -9.38
CA GLY A 145 2.26 -11.15 -10.02
C GLY A 145 1.19 -10.38 -9.24
N LYS A 146 1.55 -9.55 -8.26
CA LYS A 146 0.59 -8.66 -7.62
C LYS A 146 0.34 -7.43 -8.51
N THR A 147 -0.90 -6.98 -8.56
CA THR A 147 -1.23 -5.72 -9.23
C THR A 147 -0.99 -4.56 -8.27
N VAL A 148 -0.15 -3.61 -8.67
CA VAL A 148 0.09 -2.39 -7.90
C VAL A 148 -0.42 -1.18 -8.67
N LEU A 149 -1.28 -0.39 -8.03
CA LEU A 149 -1.69 0.92 -8.50
C LEU A 149 -1.14 1.95 -7.52
N MET A 150 -0.19 2.76 -7.99
CA MET A 150 0.46 3.80 -7.20
C MET A 150 -0.01 5.18 -7.65
N VAL A 151 -0.35 6.02 -6.69
CA VAL A 151 -0.55 7.45 -6.88
C VAL A 151 0.67 8.15 -6.29
N SER A 152 1.31 9.02 -7.06
CA SER A 152 2.43 9.84 -6.60
C SER A 152 2.43 11.19 -7.31
N SER A 153 2.82 12.22 -6.58
CA SER A 153 3.10 13.57 -7.09
C SER A 153 4.54 13.71 -7.59
N GLU A 154 5.40 12.72 -7.32
CA GLU A 154 6.82 12.73 -7.71
C GLU A 154 7.02 11.98 -9.03
N MET A 155 7.11 12.69 -10.16
CA MET A 155 7.30 12.09 -11.50
C MET A 155 8.49 11.13 -11.60
N PRO A 156 9.67 11.40 -10.97
CA PRO A 156 10.79 10.46 -11.02
C PRO A 156 10.46 9.10 -10.41
N GLU A 157 9.59 9.05 -9.38
CA GLU A 157 9.12 7.78 -8.81
C GLU A 157 8.31 6.98 -9.83
N LEU A 158 7.35 7.64 -10.49
CA LEU A 158 6.47 7.00 -11.46
C LEU A 158 7.29 6.44 -12.64
N LEU A 159 8.23 7.23 -13.17
CA LEU A 159 9.09 6.82 -14.27
C LEU A 159 10.06 5.68 -13.88
N GLY A 160 10.46 5.62 -12.61
CA GLY A 160 11.42 4.61 -12.13
C GLY A 160 10.79 3.30 -11.67
N VAL A 161 9.49 3.29 -11.32
CA VAL A 161 8.85 2.15 -10.63
C VAL A 161 7.68 1.57 -11.43
N CYS A 162 6.98 2.37 -12.25
CA CYS A 162 5.78 1.93 -12.95
C CYS A 162 6.09 1.38 -14.35
N ASP A 163 5.22 0.51 -14.86
CA ASP A 163 5.24 0.09 -16.27
C ASP A 163 4.52 1.11 -17.15
N ARG A 164 3.42 1.69 -16.65
CA ARG A 164 2.61 2.69 -17.34
C ARG A 164 2.08 3.74 -16.39
N ILE A 165 1.87 4.94 -16.88
CA ILE A 165 1.45 6.08 -16.08
C ILE A 165 0.15 6.66 -16.67
N LEU A 166 -0.88 6.73 -15.86
CA LEU A 166 -2.14 7.41 -16.15
C LEU A 166 -2.05 8.84 -15.60
N VAL A 167 -2.16 9.83 -16.47
CA VAL A 167 -2.03 11.24 -16.09
C VAL A 167 -3.41 11.86 -15.93
N MET A 168 -3.67 12.40 -14.75
CA MET A 168 -4.89 13.15 -14.44
C MET A 168 -4.68 14.65 -14.58
N SER A 169 -5.67 15.37 -15.14
CA SER A 169 -5.67 16.83 -15.23
C SER A 169 -7.10 17.34 -15.04
N GLY A 170 -7.29 18.33 -14.19
CA GLY A 170 -8.62 18.89 -13.93
C GLY A 170 -9.67 17.86 -13.50
N GLY A 171 -9.27 16.77 -12.82
CA GLY A 171 -10.18 15.68 -12.43
C GLY A 171 -10.54 14.71 -13.56
N GLN A 172 -9.93 14.82 -14.73
CA GLN A 172 -10.16 13.97 -15.90
C GLN A 172 -8.90 13.19 -16.27
N LEU A 173 -9.06 12.02 -16.90
CA LEU A 173 -7.95 11.28 -17.47
C LEU A 173 -7.46 12.02 -18.74
N ALA A 174 -6.28 12.60 -18.65
CA ALA A 174 -5.68 13.38 -19.73
C ALA A 174 -4.96 12.50 -20.76
N GLY A 175 -4.43 11.37 -20.35
CA GLY A 175 -3.76 10.40 -21.19
C GLY A 175 -3.06 9.30 -20.40
N GLU A 176 -2.44 8.40 -21.14
CA GLU A 176 -1.61 7.29 -20.66
C GLU A 176 -0.26 7.32 -21.39
N VAL A 177 0.83 7.04 -20.67
CA VAL A 177 2.17 6.92 -21.25
C VAL A 177 2.87 5.66 -20.74
N ASP A 178 3.73 5.08 -21.54
CA ASP A 178 4.64 4.01 -21.17
C ASP A 178 5.81 4.61 -20.36
N ALA A 179 6.00 4.16 -19.12
CA ALA A 179 7.01 4.72 -18.23
C ALA A 179 8.46 4.51 -18.74
N LYS A 180 8.70 3.48 -19.57
CA LYS A 180 10.04 3.20 -20.13
C LYS A 180 10.47 4.18 -21.21
N THR A 181 9.51 4.81 -21.90
CA THR A 181 9.79 5.70 -23.05
C THR A 181 9.39 7.14 -22.78
N ALA A 182 8.52 7.38 -21.81
CA ALA A 182 8.03 8.71 -21.47
C ALA A 182 9.10 9.56 -20.78
N THR A 183 9.03 10.86 -21.01
CA THR A 183 9.80 11.89 -20.32
C THR A 183 8.92 12.63 -19.29
N GLN A 184 9.56 13.36 -18.38
CA GLN A 184 8.83 14.25 -17.47
C GLN A 184 8.03 15.32 -18.23
N GLU A 185 8.54 15.78 -19.38
CA GLU A 185 7.86 16.74 -20.24
C GLU A 185 6.56 16.18 -20.82
N ASP A 186 6.55 14.91 -21.25
CA ASP A 186 5.35 14.25 -21.75
C ASP A 186 4.26 14.18 -20.69
N ILE A 187 4.64 13.82 -19.45
CA ILE A 187 3.73 13.79 -18.31
C ILE A 187 3.19 15.19 -18.00
N MET A 188 4.07 16.20 -17.95
CA MET A 188 3.67 17.59 -17.68
C MET A 188 2.73 18.16 -18.74
N ARG A 189 2.97 17.85 -20.03
CA ARG A 189 2.08 18.26 -21.12
C ARG A 189 0.67 17.71 -20.96
N LEU A 190 0.55 16.46 -20.53
CA LEU A 190 -0.75 15.85 -20.24
C LEU A 190 -1.38 16.45 -18.98
N ALA A 191 -0.59 16.68 -17.93
CA ALA A 191 -1.08 17.23 -16.67
C ALA A 191 -1.65 18.65 -16.81
N ALA A 192 -1.12 19.44 -17.76
CA ALA A 192 -1.59 20.79 -18.07
C ALA A 192 -2.78 20.86 -19.06
N LYS A 193 -3.27 19.73 -19.54
CA LYS A 193 -4.23 19.68 -20.67
C LYS A 193 -5.60 20.30 -20.38
N TYR A 194 -6.04 20.23 -19.12
CA TYR A 194 -7.38 20.66 -18.69
C TYR A 194 -7.33 21.65 -17.49
N VAL A 195 -6.20 22.35 -17.35
CA VAL A 195 -6.01 23.43 -16.36
C VAL A 195 -6.28 24.76 -16.99
#